data_e70945a2aa8aaa1dac40293804f630a1
#
_entry.id   e70945a2aa8aaa1dac40293804f630a1
#
_cell.length_a   1.000
_cell.length_b   1.000
_cell.length_c   1.000
_cell.angle_alpha   90.00
_cell.angle_beta   90.00
_cell.angle_gamma   90.00
#
_symmetry.space_group_name_H-M   'P 1'
#
loop_
_entity.id
_entity.type
_entity.pdbx_description
1 polymer ?
#
loop_
_entity_poly.entity_id
_entity_poly.type
_entity_poly.pdbx_seq_one_letter_code
_entity_poly.pdbx_strand_id
1 'polypeptide(L)'
;MTGGSIIGCAAKNGGGVSVSPGCTFTMGSGSEIRNCNAQSGGGGVDISALWNSNIIGYFIMNGGTIRTCTGLYGGGVYNSGSFIMSGGTIKASISTTTQYASSGGVWNDNQFTMTGGTIGDPGNPNDASSVYNTSTQRVTLTISDNAKIYTDVTNVGILNADGGKIAGTMTNDTNEYGSGTITGSAGAAGSTEFHGKVTNNGTIRKGTFTKEVINESSGAINGGTFTGTITNNDGTVSGGDFSKATLNGMLVITFDPNNGDQPSTQKVNWSKDGAALTAPDPVPTNEGHSIEGWYYDNNGTETKWNFDTDTVKCTMTLKAKWELSTYSVTLQTDGGTIASGKEVTGYTYGTGAVLPTANDMTREGYRFDGWYADSSFSGSPITEISATEPGNKTFYAKWTKNTTPIIPGNDTNNIAEQYKTDDSGSGEQTDLDVPAPVVKNTTSYLTYTVQAGDTLWKIARKYS
;
A
#
# COMPACT_ATOMS: atom_id res chain seq x y z
N MET A 1 -41.38 10.92 -30.31
CA MET A 1 -42.71 11.28 -29.72
C MET A 1 -42.62 12.73 -29.25
N THR A 2 -43.36 13.61 -29.90
CA THR A 2 -43.35 15.07 -29.58
C THR A 2 -44.57 15.50 -28.78
N GLY A 3 -45.46 14.57 -28.51
CA GLY A 3 -46.69 14.71 -27.72
C GLY A 3 -47.48 13.44 -27.74
N GLY A 4 -48.63 13.40 -27.02
CA GLY A 4 -49.51 12.24 -26.91
C GLY A 4 -49.09 11.27 -25.80
N SER A 5 -49.84 10.19 -25.61
CA SER A 5 -49.70 9.31 -24.46
C SER A 5 -49.68 7.84 -24.85
N ILE A 6 -48.78 7.06 -24.21
CA ILE A 6 -48.76 5.62 -24.18
C ILE A 6 -49.27 5.19 -22.81
N ILE A 7 -50.40 4.47 -22.77
CA ILE A 7 -51.11 4.22 -21.51
C ILE A 7 -51.51 2.76 -21.37
N GLY A 8 -51.24 2.17 -20.20
CA GLY A 8 -51.75 0.83 -19.82
C GLY A 8 -51.22 -0.32 -20.64
N CYS A 9 -50.09 -0.14 -21.30
CA CYS A 9 -49.47 -1.19 -22.13
C CYS A 9 -48.79 -2.21 -21.26
N ALA A 10 -48.80 -3.48 -21.73
CA ALA A 10 -48.07 -4.56 -21.05
C ALA A 10 -47.28 -5.40 -22.09
N ALA A 11 -46.06 -5.68 -21.74
CA ALA A 11 -45.15 -6.48 -22.59
C ALA A 11 -44.18 -7.32 -21.76
N LYS A 12 -43.41 -8.16 -22.41
CA LYS A 12 -42.30 -8.88 -21.76
C LYS A 12 -41.21 -7.90 -21.37
N ASN A 13 -40.76 -7.07 -22.32
CA ASN A 13 -39.75 -6.03 -22.12
C ASN A 13 -40.35 -4.69 -22.61
N GLY A 14 -40.06 -3.57 -21.95
CA GLY A 14 -40.53 -2.27 -22.36
C GLY A 14 -42.05 -2.17 -22.42
N GLY A 15 -42.73 -2.16 -21.25
CA GLY A 15 -44.20 -2.14 -21.22
C GLY A 15 -44.80 -1.04 -22.06
N GLY A 16 -44.26 0.18 -22.04
CA GLY A 16 -44.62 1.27 -22.92
C GLY A 16 -43.86 1.27 -24.24
N VAL A 17 -42.51 1.24 -24.16
CA VAL A 17 -41.60 1.33 -25.31
C VAL A 17 -40.43 0.35 -25.14
N SER A 18 -40.10 -0.38 -26.18
CA SER A 18 -38.89 -1.18 -26.27
C SER A 18 -37.99 -0.61 -27.36
N VAL A 19 -36.77 -0.20 -26.99
CA VAL A 19 -35.76 0.39 -27.90
C VAL A 19 -34.70 -0.69 -28.23
N SER A 20 -34.79 -1.22 -29.43
CA SER A 20 -33.88 -2.24 -29.92
C SER A 20 -32.46 -1.69 -30.17
N PRO A 21 -31.42 -2.54 -30.15
CA PRO A 21 -30.08 -2.15 -30.52
C PRO A 21 -30.03 -1.47 -31.89
N GLY A 22 -29.26 -0.38 -32.01
CA GLY A 22 -29.16 0.43 -33.22
C GLY A 22 -30.33 1.39 -33.45
N CYS A 23 -31.40 1.37 -32.61
CA CYS A 23 -32.55 2.24 -32.73
C CYS A 23 -32.47 3.40 -31.73
N THR A 24 -33.17 4.50 -32.07
CA THR A 24 -33.29 5.67 -31.22
C THR A 24 -34.78 5.98 -30.95
N PHE A 25 -35.14 6.12 -29.70
CA PHE A 25 -36.41 6.68 -29.28
C PHE A 25 -36.20 8.05 -28.65
N THR A 26 -36.95 9.06 -29.13
CA THR A 26 -36.89 10.41 -28.57
C THR A 26 -38.27 10.78 -28.01
N MET A 27 -38.24 11.30 -26.76
CA MET A 27 -39.43 11.78 -26.05
C MET A 27 -39.29 13.27 -25.74
N GLY A 28 -40.25 14.07 -26.19
CA GLY A 28 -40.27 15.51 -26.01
C GLY A 28 -41.37 15.99 -25.04
N SER A 29 -41.49 17.31 -24.90
CA SER A 29 -42.52 17.95 -24.06
C SER A 29 -43.93 17.58 -24.51
N GLY A 30 -44.88 17.41 -23.56
CA GLY A 30 -46.25 17.00 -23.85
C GLY A 30 -46.44 15.51 -24.12
N SER A 31 -45.38 14.71 -24.05
CA SER A 31 -45.41 13.25 -24.16
C SER A 31 -45.61 12.60 -22.80
N GLU A 32 -46.36 11.52 -22.74
CA GLU A 32 -46.54 10.76 -21.50
C GLU A 32 -46.49 9.25 -21.73
N ILE A 33 -45.80 8.53 -20.86
CA ILE A 33 -45.84 7.09 -20.73
C ILE A 33 -46.28 6.76 -19.32
N ARG A 34 -47.42 6.08 -19.18
CA ARG A 34 -47.98 5.80 -17.84
C ARG A 34 -48.72 4.49 -17.72
N ASN A 35 -48.74 3.97 -16.49
CA ASN A 35 -49.47 2.74 -16.15
C ASN A 35 -49.05 1.54 -17.03
N CYS A 36 -47.81 1.54 -17.53
CA CYS A 36 -47.31 0.48 -18.37
C CYS A 36 -46.56 -0.58 -17.51
N ASN A 37 -46.61 -1.86 -17.94
CA ASN A 37 -46.08 -2.96 -17.16
C ASN A 37 -45.18 -3.82 -18.01
N ALA A 38 -43.99 -4.17 -17.50
CA ALA A 38 -43.08 -5.13 -18.10
C ALA A 38 -42.84 -6.33 -17.14
N GLN A 39 -42.83 -7.55 -17.69
CA GLN A 39 -42.49 -8.76 -16.95
C GLN A 39 -40.99 -8.87 -16.69
N SER A 40 -40.18 -8.32 -17.60
CA SER A 40 -38.70 -8.17 -17.48
C SER A 40 -38.33 -6.77 -18.00
N GLY A 41 -37.21 -6.21 -17.54
CA GLY A 41 -36.77 -4.90 -18.00
C GLY A 41 -37.60 -3.72 -17.49
N GLY A 42 -37.71 -2.67 -18.29
CA GLY A 42 -38.32 -1.39 -17.92
C GLY A 42 -39.82 -1.33 -18.14
N GLY A 43 -40.58 -0.95 -17.10
CA GLY A 43 -42.03 -0.81 -17.22
C GLY A 43 -42.47 0.28 -18.18
N GLY A 44 -41.88 1.45 -18.13
CA GLY A 44 -42.11 2.54 -19.11
C GLY A 44 -41.28 2.31 -20.37
N VAL A 45 -39.98 2.29 -20.27
CA VAL A 45 -39.01 2.14 -21.39
C VAL A 45 -37.99 1.12 -21.08
N ASP A 46 -37.70 0.24 -22.05
CA ASP A 46 -36.61 -0.71 -22.05
C ASP A 46 -35.64 -0.38 -23.18
N ILE A 47 -34.35 -0.22 -22.85
CA ILE A 47 -33.30 0.12 -23.80
C ILE A 47 -32.32 -1.06 -23.86
N SER A 48 -32.26 -1.72 -25.02
CA SER A 48 -31.47 -2.94 -25.18
C SER A 48 -30.14 -2.70 -25.86
N ALA A 49 -29.16 -3.55 -25.57
CA ALA A 49 -27.88 -3.64 -26.25
C ALA A 49 -27.68 -5.04 -26.81
N LEU A 50 -26.90 -5.17 -27.87
CA LEU A 50 -26.44 -6.50 -28.34
C LEU A 50 -25.26 -6.95 -27.48
N TRP A 51 -25.37 -8.17 -26.99
CA TRP A 51 -24.29 -8.79 -26.19
C TRP A 51 -22.99 -8.85 -27.00
N ASN A 52 -21.88 -8.44 -26.33
CA ASN A 52 -20.54 -8.39 -26.93
C ASN A 52 -20.38 -7.51 -28.19
N SER A 53 -21.22 -6.50 -28.37
CA SER A 53 -21.12 -5.55 -29.48
C SER A 53 -21.23 -4.10 -28.97
N ASN A 54 -20.80 -3.17 -29.83
CA ASN A 54 -21.02 -1.74 -29.57
C ASN A 54 -22.36 -1.22 -30.12
N ILE A 55 -23.25 -2.14 -30.54
CA ILE A 55 -24.57 -1.78 -31.05
C ILE A 55 -25.54 -1.73 -29.89
N ILE A 56 -25.96 -0.52 -29.53
CA ILE A 56 -26.83 -0.21 -28.39
C ILE A 56 -28.06 0.57 -28.85
N GLY A 57 -29.15 0.47 -28.11
CA GLY A 57 -30.31 1.33 -28.27
C GLY A 57 -30.04 2.70 -27.60
N TYR A 58 -30.73 3.72 -28.09
CA TYR A 58 -30.63 5.09 -27.56
C TYR A 58 -32.01 5.58 -27.15
N PHE A 59 -32.15 6.04 -25.89
CA PHE A 59 -33.32 6.80 -25.46
C PHE A 59 -32.89 8.21 -25.13
N ILE A 60 -33.55 9.18 -25.78
CA ILE A 60 -33.33 10.62 -25.57
C ILE A 60 -34.58 11.22 -25.01
N MET A 61 -34.58 11.68 -23.75
CA MET A 61 -35.68 12.32 -23.09
C MET A 61 -35.42 13.82 -22.92
N ASN A 62 -35.93 14.62 -23.83
CA ASN A 62 -35.87 16.08 -23.79
C ASN A 62 -37.04 16.73 -23.02
N GLY A 63 -38.00 15.93 -22.63
CA GLY A 63 -39.20 16.40 -21.91
C GLY A 63 -40.22 15.29 -21.74
N GLY A 64 -41.41 15.62 -21.28
CA GLY A 64 -42.50 14.67 -21.05
C GLY A 64 -42.42 13.98 -19.68
N THR A 65 -43.28 12.99 -19.48
CA THR A 65 -43.41 12.31 -18.17
C THR A 65 -43.48 10.78 -18.34
N ILE A 66 -42.70 10.05 -17.58
CA ILE A 66 -42.84 8.61 -17.37
C ILE A 66 -43.31 8.43 -15.93
N ARG A 67 -44.46 7.80 -15.72
CA ARG A 67 -45.01 7.66 -14.37
C ARG A 67 -45.87 6.41 -14.16
N THR A 68 -45.95 5.96 -12.92
CA THR A 68 -46.78 4.82 -12.50
C THR A 68 -46.59 3.57 -13.36
N CYS A 69 -45.36 3.37 -13.86
CA CYS A 69 -44.99 2.20 -14.60
C CYS A 69 -44.36 1.15 -13.68
N THR A 70 -44.52 -0.12 -14.03
CA THR A 70 -44.00 -1.25 -13.23
C THR A 70 -43.14 -2.14 -14.10
N GLY A 71 -41.91 -2.42 -13.67
CA GLY A 71 -40.99 -3.30 -14.35
C GLY A 71 -40.25 -4.22 -13.38
N LEU A 72 -39.61 -5.28 -13.88
CA LEU A 72 -38.83 -6.16 -13.03
C LEU A 72 -37.62 -5.41 -12.45
N TYR A 73 -36.88 -4.67 -13.27
CA TYR A 73 -35.69 -3.93 -12.86
C TYR A 73 -35.97 -2.44 -12.72
N GLY A 74 -36.15 -1.68 -13.79
CA GLY A 74 -36.51 -0.27 -13.77
C GLY A 74 -38.00 -0.05 -13.97
N GLY A 75 -38.75 0.38 -12.95
CA GLY A 75 -40.16 0.66 -13.14
C GLY A 75 -40.40 1.71 -14.23
N GLY A 76 -39.68 2.81 -14.23
CA GLY A 76 -39.68 3.82 -15.28
C GLY A 76 -38.84 3.40 -16.48
N VAL A 77 -37.55 3.21 -16.29
CA VAL A 77 -36.57 2.92 -17.37
C VAL A 77 -35.58 1.82 -16.94
N TYR A 78 -35.44 0.82 -17.81
CA TYR A 78 -34.30 -0.09 -17.76
C TYR A 78 -33.34 0.27 -18.90
N ASN A 79 -32.09 0.53 -18.59
CA ASN A 79 -31.08 0.98 -19.54
C ASN A 79 -29.89 0.02 -19.63
N SER A 80 -29.84 -0.82 -20.65
CA SER A 80 -28.62 -1.54 -21.04
C SER A 80 -27.95 -0.93 -22.30
N GLY A 81 -28.46 0.19 -22.81
CA GLY A 81 -27.93 0.98 -23.92
C GLY A 81 -27.41 2.35 -23.50
N SER A 82 -27.88 3.40 -24.14
CA SER A 82 -27.58 4.79 -23.79
C SER A 82 -28.87 5.55 -23.49
N PHE A 83 -28.96 6.08 -22.28
CA PHE A 83 -30.05 6.95 -21.87
C PHE A 83 -29.55 8.39 -21.66
N ILE A 84 -30.13 9.36 -22.39
CA ILE A 84 -29.79 10.78 -22.24
C ILE A 84 -31.06 11.50 -21.81
N MET A 85 -30.99 12.19 -20.65
CA MET A 85 -32.11 12.97 -20.13
C MET A 85 -31.69 14.43 -19.96
N SER A 86 -32.21 15.30 -20.83
CA SER A 86 -32.01 16.75 -20.76
C SER A 86 -33.23 17.48 -20.18
N GLY A 87 -34.34 16.79 -20.01
CA GLY A 87 -35.60 17.34 -19.46
C GLY A 87 -36.60 16.26 -19.17
N GLY A 88 -37.79 16.67 -18.67
CA GLY A 88 -38.89 15.76 -18.34
C GLY A 88 -38.83 15.20 -16.91
N THR A 89 -39.74 14.28 -16.60
CA THR A 89 -39.92 13.72 -15.26
C THR A 89 -40.15 12.23 -15.29
N ILE A 90 -39.45 11.48 -14.43
CA ILE A 90 -39.72 10.07 -14.13
C ILE A 90 -40.14 9.98 -12.67
N LYS A 91 -41.38 9.52 -12.40
CA LYS A 91 -41.92 9.48 -11.04
C LYS A 91 -42.96 8.41 -10.78
N ALA A 92 -43.16 8.07 -9.52
CA ALA A 92 -44.16 7.13 -9.05
C ALA A 92 -44.12 5.77 -9.77
N SER A 93 -42.97 5.36 -10.24
CA SER A 93 -42.73 4.08 -10.90
C SER A 93 -42.16 3.05 -9.93
N ILE A 94 -42.40 1.77 -10.15
CA ILE A 94 -42.13 0.72 -9.18
C ILE A 94 -41.35 -0.41 -9.84
N SER A 95 -40.26 -0.87 -9.20
CA SER A 95 -39.59 -2.13 -9.52
C SER A 95 -40.22 -3.27 -8.72
N THR A 96 -40.37 -4.44 -9.36
CA THR A 96 -40.88 -5.64 -8.72
C THR A 96 -39.78 -6.60 -8.27
N THR A 97 -38.50 -6.31 -8.55
CA THR A 97 -37.40 -7.12 -8.03
C THR A 97 -37.29 -6.96 -6.51
N THR A 98 -37.06 -8.10 -5.84
CA THR A 98 -36.74 -8.16 -4.41
C THR A 98 -35.26 -8.48 -4.16
N GLN A 99 -34.51 -8.78 -5.21
CA GLN A 99 -33.12 -9.25 -5.11
C GLN A 99 -32.10 -8.13 -5.01
N TYR A 100 -32.46 -6.91 -5.44
CA TYR A 100 -31.57 -5.73 -5.44
C TYR A 100 -32.33 -4.53 -4.92
N ALA A 101 -31.64 -3.47 -4.53
CA ALA A 101 -32.30 -2.23 -4.13
C ALA A 101 -33.34 -1.83 -5.19
N SER A 102 -34.62 -1.65 -4.78
CA SER A 102 -35.69 -1.38 -5.70
C SER A 102 -35.44 -0.09 -6.49
N SER A 103 -35.30 -0.19 -7.80
CA SER A 103 -35.07 0.94 -8.70
C SER A 103 -36.32 1.29 -9.45
N GLY A 104 -37.29 1.84 -8.73
CA GLY A 104 -38.56 2.21 -9.35
C GLY A 104 -38.43 3.22 -10.48
N GLY A 105 -37.49 4.14 -10.42
CA GLY A 105 -37.24 5.15 -11.45
C GLY A 105 -36.40 4.59 -12.61
N VAL A 106 -35.10 4.43 -12.38
CA VAL A 106 -34.14 4.02 -13.43
C VAL A 106 -33.19 2.93 -12.92
N TRP A 107 -33.13 1.84 -13.64
CA TRP A 107 -32.07 0.88 -13.53
C TRP A 107 -31.07 1.13 -14.66
N ASN A 108 -29.84 1.52 -14.30
CA ASN A 108 -28.79 1.80 -15.27
C ASN A 108 -27.73 0.68 -15.27
N ASP A 109 -27.63 -0.01 -16.39
CA ASP A 109 -26.68 -1.10 -16.64
C ASP A 109 -25.67 -0.75 -17.76
N ASN A 110 -25.64 0.52 -18.20
CA ASN A 110 -24.65 1.00 -19.17
C ASN A 110 -24.41 2.53 -18.98
N GLN A 111 -24.79 3.36 -19.92
CA GLN A 111 -24.54 4.79 -19.90
C GLN A 111 -25.82 5.58 -19.67
N PHE A 112 -25.91 6.29 -18.56
CA PHE A 112 -26.98 7.23 -18.29
C PHE A 112 -26.41 8.64 -18.06
N THR A 113 -26.75 9.58 -18.92
CA THR A 113 -26.35 10.98 -18.80
C THR A 113 -27.57 11.83 -18.53
N MET A 114 -27.57 12.54 -17.40
CA MET A 114 -28.66 13.45 -16.98
C MET A 114 -28.11 14.87 -16.88
N THR A 115 -28.46 15.73 -17.84
CA THR A 115 -28.08 17.15 -17.86
C THR A 115 -29.23 18.07 -17.39
N GLY A 116 -30.41 17.52 -17.28
CA GLY A 116 -31.60 18.21 -16.81
C GLY A 116 -32.73 17.25 -16.50
N GLY A 117 -33.88 17.77 -16.16
CA GLY A 117 -35.04 16.96 -15.79
C GLY A 117 -35.05 16.52 -14.33
N THR A 118 -35.98 15.64 -13.99
CA THR A 118 -36.27 15.27 -12.60
C THR A 118 -36.58 13.79 -12.49
N ILE A 119 -35.98 13.12 -11.51
CA ILE A 119 -36.33 11.75 -11.09
C ILE A 119 -36.89 11.86 -9.67
N GLY A 120 -38.08 11.31 -9.43
CA GLY A 120 -38.85 11.45 -8.21
C GLY A 120 -39.72 12.72 -8.18
N ASP A 121 -40.63 12.75 -7.24
CA ASP A 121 -41.55 13.87 -7.01
C ASP A 121 -41.13 14.64 -5.74
N PRO A 122 -40.67 15.90 -5.85
CA PRO A 122 -40.24 16.68 -4.69
C PRO A 122 -41.36 16.90 -3.64
N GLY A 123 -42.62 16.74 -4.05
CA GLY A 123 -43.79 16.84 -3.16
C GLY A 123 -44.16 15.50 -2.50
N ASN A 124 -43.55 14.40 -2.89
CA ASN A 124 -43.85 13.07 -2.37
C ASN A 124 -42.57 12.37 -1.85
N PRO A 125 -42.30 12.43 -0.55
CA PRO A 125 -41.10 11.80 0.03
C PRO A 125 -41.13 10.27 -0.06
N ASN A 126 -42.25 9.66 -0.38
CA ASN A 126 -42.42 8.20 -0.54
C ASN A 126 -42.45 7.79 -2.02
N ASP A 127 -41.98 8.64 -2.93
CA ASP A 127 -41.88 8.28 -4.35
C ASP A 127 -40.83 7.14 -4.51
N ALA A 128 -41.31 6.01 -5.01
CA ALA A 128 -40.48 4.81 -5.19
C ALA A 128 -39.52 4.85 -6.41
N SER A 129 -39.46 5.99 -7.12
CA SER A 129 -38.67 6.15 -8.35
C SER A 129 -37.18 6.28 -8.11
N SER A 130 -36.59 5.39 -7.35
CA SER A 130 -35.14 5.36 -7.07
C SER A 130 -34.29 5.08 -8.31
N VAL A 131 -33.01 5.39 -8.22
CA VAL A 131 -32.01 5.12 -9.27
C VAL A 131 -31.01 4.07 -8.77
N TYR A 132 -30.81 3.04 -9.57
CA TYR A 132 -29.79 2.03 -9.34
C TYR A 132 -28.75 2.05 -10.48
N ASN A 133 -27.51 2.36 -10.17
CA ASN A 133 -26.37 2.36 -11.09
C ASN A 133 -25.51 1.12 -10.80
N THR A 134 -25.54 0.15 -11.71
CA THR A 134 -24.98 -1.18 -11.48
C THR A 134 -23.44 -1.23 -11.53
N SER A 135 -22.83 -2.37 -11.32
CA SER A 135 -21.41 -2.56 -10.99
C SER A 135 -20.51 -2.96 -12.13
N THR A 136 -20.98 -3.07 -13.39
CA THR A 136 -20.07 -3.44 -14.46
C THR A 136 -19.07 -2.31 -14.77
N GLN A 137 -17.83 -2.61 -15.14
CA GLN A 137 -16.74 -1.63 -15.32
C GLN A 137 -17.00 -0.50 -16.33
N ARG A 138 -18.11 -0.57 -17.07
CA ARG A 138 -18.50 0.43 -18.09
C ARG A 138 -19.76 1.21 -17.72
N VAL A 139 -20.39 0.89 -16.60
CA VAL A 139 -21.63 1.55 -16.18
C VAL A 139 -21.34 2.90 -15.61
N THR A 140 -21.91 3.93 -16.25
CA THR A 140 -21.75 5.32 -15.79
C THR A 140 -23.10 5.99 -15.64
N LEU A 141 -23.25 6.71 -14.53
CA LEU A 141 -24.27 7.70 -14.32
C LEU A 141 -23.60 9.07 -14.27
N THR A 142 -23.87 9.93 -15.23
CA THR A 142 -23.36 11.31 -15.23
C THR A 142 -24.50 12.25 -14.85
N ILE A 143 -24.27 13.07 -13.82
CA ILE A 143 -25.21 14.11 -13.37
C ILE A 143 -24.52 15.46 -13.54
N SER A 144 -25.14 16.36 -14.32
CA SER A 144 -24.62 17.70 -14.55
C SER A 144 -25.75 18.76 -14.63
N ASP A 145 -25.33 20.01 -14.72
CA ASP A 145 -26.20 21.19 -14.96
C ASP A 145 -27.40 21.27 -14.01
N ASN A 146 -28.60 21.14 -14.55
CA ASN A 146 -29.88 21.33 -13.83
C ASN A 146 -30.57 20.01 -13.47
N ALA A 147 -29.87 18.87 -13.57
CA ALA A 147 -30.42 17.56 -13.22
C ALA A 147 -30.79 17.48 -11.73
N LYS A 148 -31.91 16.84 -11.43
CA LYS A 148 -32.42 16.72 -10.04
C LYS A 148 -32.95 15.31 -9.78
N ILE A 149 -32.41 14.65 -8.75
CA ILE A 149 -32.90 13.37 -8.25
C ILE A 149 -33.37 13.56 -6.81
N TYR A 150 -34.67 13.37 -6.59
CA TYR A 150 -35.32 13.59 -5.28
C TYR A 150 -35.53 12.30 -4.49
N THR A 151 -35.24 11.18 -5.09
CA THR A 151 -35.38 9.83 -4.53
C THR A 151 -34.02 9.20 -4.28
N ASP A 152 -34.02 8.01 -3.69
CA ASP A 152 -32.78 7.31 -3.32
C ASP A 152 -31.97 6.90 -4.55
N VAL A 153 -30.65 6.95 -4.38
CA VAL A 153 -29.67 6.52 -5.39
C VAL A 153 -28.77 5.47 -4.78
N THR A 154 -28.68 4.30 -5.42
CA THR A 154 -27.66 3.29 -5.12
C THR A 154 -26.66 3.25 -6.27
N ASN A 155 -25.40 3.51 -5.98
CA ASN A 155 -24.30 3.51 -6.95
C ASN A 155 -23.31 2.39 -6.63
N VAL A 156 -23.17 1.44 -7.53
CA VAL A 156 -22.14 0.39 -7.48
C VAL A 156 -21.17 0.52 -8.65
N GLY A 157 -21.51 1.37 -9.64
CA GLY A 157 -20.69 1.73 -10.79
C GLY A 157 -19.98 3.08 -10.62
N ILE A 158 -19.85 3.81 -11.70
CA ILE A 158 -19.24 5.15 -11.71
C ILE A 158 -20.37 6.21 -11.73
N LEU A 159 -20.36 7.09 -10.74
CA LEU A 159 -21.15 8.31 -10.71
C LEU A 159 -20.24 9.50 -11.02
N ASN A 160 -20.42 10.14 -12.19
CA ASN A 160 -19.77 11.39 -12.51
C ASN A 160 -20.59 12.55 -11.93
N ALA A 161 -20.08 13.14 -10.86
CA ALA A 161 -20.71 14.21 -10.09
C ALA A 161 -20.31 15.58 -10.66
N ASP A 162 -20.81 15.94 -11.85
CA ASP A 162 -20.38 17.10 -12.64
C ASP A 162 -21.27 18.34 -12.47
N GLY A 163 -22.33 18.24 -11.69
CA GLY A 163 -23.30 19.29 -11.40
C GLY A 163 -24.61 18.70 -10.93
N GLY A 164 -25.66 19.50 -10.89
CA GLY A 164 -27.00 19.06 -10.49
C GLY A 164 -27.13 18.74 -8.99
N LYS A 165 -28.19 18.03 -8.63
CA LYS A 165 -28.56 17.78 -7.24
C LYS A 165 -29.13 16.39 -7.02
N ILE A 166 -28.68 15.72 -5.97
CA ILE A 166 -29.30 14.53 -5.38
C ILE A 166 -29.84 14.91 -4.01
N ALA A 167 -31.16 14.88 -3.85
CA ALA A 167 -31.83 15.24 -2.59
C ALA A 167 -32.28 14.04 -1.77
N GLY A 168 -32.45 12.86 -2.39
CA GLY A 168 -32.68 11.59 -1.70
C GLY A 168 -31.44 11.04 -1.02
N THR A 169 -31.57 9.90 -0.33
CA THR A 169 -30.43 9.22 0.26
C THR A 169 -29.54 8.63 -0.82
N MET A 170 -28.25 8.53 -0.52
CA MET A 170 -27.27 7.96 -1.44
C MET A 170 -26.55 6.82 -0.75
N THR A 171 -26.55 5.66 -1.38
CA THR A 171 -25.67 4.53 -1.00
C THR A 171 -24.64 4.36 -2.11
N ASN A 172 -23.37 4.66 -1.80
CA ASN A 172 -22.23 4.36 -2.66
C ASN A 172 -21.65 3.04 -2.19
N ASP A 173 -21.99 1.96 -2.87
CA ASP A 173 -21.87 0.59 -2.38
C ASP A 173 -20.78 -0.22 -3.10
N THR A 174 -20.44 -1.35 -2.54
CA THR A 174 -19.55 -2.36 -3.14
C THR A 174 -20.27 -3.70 -3.18
N ASN A 175 -20.05 -4.45 -4.25
CA ASN A 175 -20.50 -5.83 -4.36
C ASN A 175 -19.41 -6.71 -5.00
N GLU A 176 -19.71 -7.98 -5.24
CA GLU A 176 -18.77 -8.93 -5.86
C GLU A 176 -18.31 -8.54 -7.28
N TYR A 177 -19.03 -7.65 -7.97
CA TYR A 177 -18.74 -7.22 -9.34
C TYR A 177 -18.05 -5.84 -9.43
N GLY A 178 -18.05 -5.05 -8.36
CA GLY A 178 -17.44 -3.73 -8.37
C GLY A 178 -17.63 -2.92 -7.11
N SER A 179 -17.01 -1.74 -7.11
CA SER A 179 -17.09 -0.76 -6.03
C SER A 179 -17.55 0.59 -6.58
N GLY A 180 -18.59 1.12 -6.02
CA GLY A 180 -19.16 2.42 -6.38
C GLY A 180 -18.12 3.54 -6.25
N THR A 181 -17.99 4.32 -7.31
CA THR A 181 -17.09 5.47 -7.31
C THR A 181 -17.87 6.74 -7.63
N ILE A 182 -17.81 7.73 -6.75
CA ILE A 182 -18.29 9.09 -6.99
C ILE A 182 -17.09 9.93 -7.41
N THR A 183 -17.07 10.36 -8.68
CA THR A 183 -15.95 11.08 -9.28
C THR A 183 -16.46 12.23 -10.16
N GLY A 184 -15.68 12.74 -11.09
CA GLY A 184 -16.06 13.68 -12.13
C GLY A 184 -15.53 13.26 -13.48
N SER A 185 -16.23 13.68 -14.54
CA SER A 185 -15.73 13.56 -15.90
C SER A 185 -14.47 14.40 -16.08
N ALA A 186 -13.60 13.99 -16.99
CA ALA A 186 -12.38 14.72 -17.30
C ALA A 186 -12.72 16.16 -17.74
N GLY A 187 -12.16 17.16 -17.05
CA GLY A 187 -12.35 18.60 -17.35
C GLY A 187 -13.67 19.21 -16.84
N ALA A 188 -14.55 18.45 -16.20
CA ALA A 188 -15.79 19.00 -15.64
C ALA A 188 -15.51 19.88 -14.42
N ALA A 189 -15.90 21.16 -14.47
CA ALA A 189 -15.73 22.14 -13.39
C ALA A 189 -16.83 22.06 -12.33
N GLY A 190 -18.04 21.58 -12.68
CA GLY A 190 -19.19 21.47 -11.78
C GLY A 190 -19.00 20.39 -10.70
N SER A 191 -19.82 20.44 -9.67
CA SER A 191 -19.87 19.44 -8.59
C SER A 191 -21.34 19.17 -8.24
N THR A 192 -21.73 17.90 -8.17
CA THR A 192 -23.09 17.51 -7.75
C THR A 192 -23.26 17.81 -6.26
N GLU A 193 -24.40 18.42 -5.92
CA GLU A 193 -24.81 18.67 -4.53
C GLU A 193 -25.61 17.49 -3.98
N PHE A 194 -25.11 16.89 -2.91
CA PHE A 194 -25.78 15.82 -2.17
C PHE A 194 -26.45 16.41 -0.93
N HIS A 195 -27.79 16.47 -0.98
CA HIS A 195 -28.62 17.03 0.07
C HIS A 195 -29.32 15.95 0.92
N GLY A 196 -29.16 14.70 0.62
CA GLY A 196 -29.54 13.55 1.43
C GLY A 196 -28.37 13.00 2.25
N LYS A 197 -28.69 12.05 3.11
CA LYS A 197 -27.66 11.24 3.81
C LYS A 197 -26.91 10.38 2.79
N VAL A 198 -25.59 10.24 2.97
CA VAL A 198 -24.74 9.37 2.13
C VAL A 198 -24.13 8.29 3.00
N THR A 199 -24.30 7.02 2.60
CA THR A 199 -23.56 5.88 3.15
C THR A 199 -22.52 5.46 2.11
N ASN A 200 -21.24 5.48 2.47
CA ASN A 200 -20.13 5.19 1.56
C ASN A 200 -19.42 3.91 1.94
N ASN A 201 -19.59 2.87 1.13
CA ASN A 201 -18.82 1.63 1.12
C ASN A 201 -17.81 1.57 -0.04
N GLY A 202 -17.90 2.54 -0.97
CA GLY A 202 -17.03 2.66 -2.14
C GLY A 202 -16.08 3.84 -2.04
N THR A 203 -15.82 4.53 -3.15
CA THR A 203 -14.89 5.65 -3.19
C THR A 203 -15.57 6.97 -3.50
N ILE A 204 -15.28 8.01 -2.73
CA ILE A 204 -15.69 9.41 -2.98
C ILE A 204 -14.45 10.21 -3.38
N ARG A 205 -14.47 10.81 -4.57
CA ARG A 205 -13.41 11.71 -5.09
C ARG A 205 -13.90 13.11 -5.39
N LYS A 206 -15.23 13.30 -5.56
CA LYS A 206 -15.86 14.58 -5.93
C LYS A 206 -17.28 14.64 -5.39
N GLY A 207 -17.82 15.81 -5.26
CA GLY A 207 -19.17 16.09 -4.77
C GLY A 207 -19.17 17.13 -3.66
N THR A 208 -20.33 17.77 -3.45
CA THR A 208 -20.57 18.69 -2.34
C THR A 208 -21.62 18.08 -1.41
N PHE A 209 -21.23 17.70 -0.22
CA PHE A 209 -22.06 16.94 0.73
C PHE A 209 -22.52 17.86 1.85
N THR A 210 -23.83 18.12 1.89
CA THR A 210 -24.43 19.10 2.83
C THR A 210 -25.11 18.47 4.04
N LYS A 211 -25.24 17.16 4.06
CA LYS A 211 -25.85 16.38 5.13
C LYS A 211 -24.87 15.35 5.67
N GLU A 212 -25.36 14.39 6.42
CA GLU A 212 -24.57 13.32 7.00
C GLU A 212 -23.92 12.43 5.93
N VAL A 213 -22.63 12.17 6.10
CA VAL A 213 -21.90 11.15 5.35
C VAL A 213 -21.37 10.12 6.34
N ILE A 214 -21.71 8.85 6.16
CA ILE A 214 -21.14 7.73 6.90
C ILE A 214 -20.15 7.02 5.97
N ASN A 215 -18.87 7.04 6.32
CA ASN A 215 -17.81 6.33 5.62
C ASN A 215 -17.55 5.02 6.35
N GLU A 216 -18.04 3.93 5.78
CA GLU A 216 -17.94 2.59 6.36
C GLU A 216 -16.52 2.00 6.18
N SER A 217 -16.23 0.86 6.78
CA SER A 217 -14.89 0.26 6.81
C SER A 217 -14.31 -0.07 5.42
N SER A 218 -15.16 -0.33 4.44
CA SER A 218 -14.75 -0.49 3.03
C SER A 218 -14.70 0.83 2.26
N GLY A 219 -15.22 1.91 2.84
CA GLY A 219 -15.35 3.22 2.20
C GLY A 219 -14.03 4.00 2.16
N ALA A 220 -13.82 4.74 1.08
CA ALA A 220 -12.68 5.64 0.91
C ALA A 220 -13.15 7.05 0.55
N ILE A 221 -12.68 8.05 1.28
CA ILE A 221 -12.86 9.47 0.96
C ILE A 221 -11.51 10.02 0.50
N ASN A 222 -11.40 10.29 -0.79
CA ASN A 222 -10.18 10.79 -1.43
C ASN A 222 -10.34 12.22 -1.96
N GLY A 223 -11.53 12.83 -1.78
CA GLY A 223 -11.86 14.19 -2.22
C GLY A 223 -13.31 14.54 -1.91
N GLY A 224 -13.76 15.67 -2.43
CA GLY A 224 -15.10 16.23 -2.17
C GLY A 224 -15.08 17.35 -1.15
N THR A 225 -16.19 18.11 -1.06
CA THR A 225 -16.41 19.20 -0.11
C THR A 225 -17.51 18.82 0.85
N PHE A 226 -17.28 18.91 2.13
CA PHE A 226 -18.20 18.47 3.16
C PHE A 226 -18.59 19.64 4.08
N THR A 227 -19.88 19.87 4.24
CA THR A 227 -20.43 20.90 5.15
C THR A 227 -21.36 20.33 6.20
N GLY A 228 -21.76 19.06 6.06
CA GLY A 228 -22.53 18.29 7.04
C GLY A 228 -21.65 17.55 8.05
N THR A 229 -22.26 16.58 8.72
CA THR A 229 -21.54 15.68 9.63
C THR A 229 -20.93 14.52 8.85
N ILE A 230 -19.68 14.18 9.16
CA ILE A 230 -19.05 12.97 8.64
C ILE A 230 -18.75 12.05 9.81
N THR A 231 -19.15 10.80 9.68
CA THR A 231 -18.80 9.74 10.63
C THR A 231 -17.93 8.71 9.91
N ASN A 232 -16.70 8.54 10.35
CA ASN A 232 -15.80 7.53 9.80
C ASN A 232 -15.80 6.28 10.67
N ASN A 233 -16.32 5.17 10.12
CA ASN A 233 -16.41 3.86 10.75
C ASN A 233 -15.25 2.98 10.23
N ASP A 234 -14.01 3.33 10.58
CA ASP A 234 -12.79 2.65 10.16
C ASP A 234 -12.48 2.69 8.64
N GLY A 235 -13.21 3.51 7.88
CA GLY A 235 -12.93 3.72 6.47
C GLY A 235 -11.67 4.56 6.24
N THR A 236 -11.20 4.59 4.99
CA THR A 236 -10.03 5.38 4.61
C THR A 236 -10.42 6.82 4.33
N VAL A 237 -9.64 7.78 4.83
CA VAL A 237 -9.73 9.18 4.52
C VAL A 237 -8.36 9.70 4.12
N SER A 238 -8.17 10.03 2.84
CA SER A 238 -6.88 10.52 2.31
C SER A 238 -6.97 11.92 1.70
N GLY A 239 -8.18 12.48 1.55
CA GLY A 239 -8.39 13.83 0.99
C GLY A 239 -9.82 14.30 1.17
N GLY A 240 -10.05 15.59 0.84
CA GLY A 240 -11.34 16.26 0.94
C GLY A 240 -11.24 17.60 1.66
N ASP A 241 -12.21 18.48 1.43
CA ASP A 241 -12.38 19.73 2.17
C ASP A 241 -13.37 19.52 3.31
N PHE A 242 -12.87 19.43 4.52
CA PHE A 242 -13.63 19.24 5.76
C PHE A 242 -13.74 20.53 6.61
N SER A 243 -13.30 21.67 6.10
CA SER A 243 -13.19 22.93 6.86
C SER A 243 -14.49 23.34 7.52
N LYS A 244 -15.63 23.03 6.88
CA LYS A 244 -17.00 23.35 7.38
C LYS A 244 -17.73 22.13 7.98
N ALA A 245 -17.16 20.94 7.91
CA ALA A 245 -17.80 19.71 8.39
C ALA A 245 -17.70 19.55 9.91
N THR A 246 -18.60 18.77 10.49
CA THR A 246 -18.41 18.15 11.82
C THR A 246 -17.85 16.76 11.64
N LEU A 247 -16.71 16.45 12.29
CA LEU A 247 -16.00 15.20 12.13
C LEU A 247 -16.26 14.29 13.34
N ASN A 248 -16.67 13.04 13.08
CA ASN A 248 -16.88 12.01 14.08
C ASN A 248 -16.18 10.72 13.64
N GLY A 249 -15.92 9.83 14.61
CA GLY A 249 -15.31 8.52 14.35
C GLY A 249 -13.80 8.54 14.49
N MET A 250 -13.14 7.53 13.93
CA MET A 250 -11.73 7.28 14.14
C MET A 250 -10.96 7.20 12.83
N LEU A 251 -9.70 7.58 12.86
CA LEU A 251 -8.72 7.32 11.81
C LEU A 251 -7.90 6.09 12.21
N VAL A 252 -7.65 5.21 11.26
CA VAL A 252 -6.74 4.06 11.43
C VAL A 252 -5.40 4.43 10.81
N ILE A 253 -4.37 4.42 11.65
CA ILE A 253 -2.98 4.69 11.25
C ILE A 253 -2.23 3.38 11.25
N THR A 254 -1.56 3.08 10.16
CA THR A 254 -0.76 1.85 10.00
C THR A 254 0.71 2.15 10.28
N PHE A 255 1.35 1.33 11.09
CA PHE A 255 2.79 1.33 11.32
C PHE A 255 3.38 0.10 10.64
N ASP A 256 4.04 0.32 9.51
CA ASP A 256 4.75 -0.70 8.76
C ASP A 256 6.19 -0.78 9.27
N PRO A 257 6.59 -1.87 9.95
CA PRO A 257 7.94 -2.01 10.48
C PRO A 257 9.01 -2.14 9.39
N ASN A 258 8.61 -2.37 8.14
CA ASN A 258 9.50 -2.43 6.97
C ASN A 258 10.70 -3.38 7.16
N ASN A 259 10.49 -4.49 7.87
CA ASN A 259 11.47 -5.54 8.18
C ASN A 259 10.97 -6.94 7.80
N GLY A 260 9.78 -7.04 7.17
CA GLY A 260 9.09 -8.28 6.83
C GLY A 260 8.04 -8.73 7.85
N ASP A 261 7.98 -8.10 9.01
CA ASP A 261 6.94 -8.35 10.02
C ASP A 261 5.60 -7.72 9.61
N GLN A 262 4.52 -8.17 10.25
CA GLN A 262 3.19 -7.62 10.01
C GLN A 262 3.07 -6.19 10.57
N PRO A 263 2.45 -5.27 9.80
CA PRO A 263 2.16 -3.94 10.30
C PRO A 263 1.24 -3.95 11.53
N SER A 264 1.43 -2.98 12.42
CA SER A 264 0.51 -2.69 13.52
C SER A 264 -0.37 -1.48 13.19
N THR A 265 -1.46 -1.29 13.94
CA THR A 265 -2.36 -0.15 13.73
C THR A 265 -2.68 0.57 15.04
N GLN A 266 -2.87 1.88 14.94
CA GLN A 266 -3.38 2.72 16.02
C GLN A 266 -4.64 3.43 15.54
N LYS A 267 -5.70 3.45 16.37
CA LYS A 267 -6.92 4.24 16.12
C LYS A 267 -6.88 5.51 16.93
N VAL A 268 -7.17 6.62 16.28
CA VAL A 268 -7.22 7.94 16.91
C VAL A 268 -8.52 8.66 16.54
N ASN A 269 -9.02 9.50 17.44
CA ASN A 269 -10.22 10.31 17.16
C ASN A 269 -9.96 11.27 15.99
N TRP A 270 -10.85 11.27 15.02
CA TRP A 270 -10.76 12.17 13.89
C TRP A 270 -11.21 13.59 14.27
N SER A 271 -10.33 14.57 14.09
CA SER A 271 -10.61 15.97 14.39
C SER A 271 -9.94 16.92 13.39
N LYS A 272 -10.43 18.16 13.31
CA LYS A 272 -9.84 19.21 12.44
C LYS A 272 -8.45 19.63 12.89
N ASP A 273 -8.23 19.64 14.19
CA ASP A 273 -6.92 20.01 14.78
C ASP A 273 -5.88 18.89 14.60
N GLY A 274 -6.38 17.70 14.24
CA GLY A 274 -5.59 16.48 14.16
C GLY A 274 -5.49 15.77 15.50
N ALA A 275 -4.95 14.56 15.47
CA ALA A 275 -4.72 13.73 16.65
C ALA A 275 -3.23 13.40 16.79
N ALA A 276 -2.71 13.38 18.00
CA ALA A 276 -1.37 12.92 18.29
C ALA A 276 -1.30 11.39 18.17
N LEU A 277 -0.15 10.89 17.75
CA LEU A 277 0.17 9.47 17.74
C LEU A 277 1.16 9.14 18.84
N THR A 278 1.12 7.91 19.31
CA THR A 278 2.17 7.32 20.13
C THR A 278 3.02 6.37 19.30
N ALA A 279 4.32 6.32 19.59
CA ALA A 279 5.18 5.32 18.94
C ALA A 279 4.68 3.90 19.26
N PRO A 280 4.85 2.94 18.35
CA PRO A 280 4.49 1.56 18.60
C PRO A 280 5.21 0.99 19.84
N ASP A 281 4.47 0.27 20.68
CA ASP A 281 4.98 -0.47 21.82
C ASP A 281 4.43 -1.92 21.77
N PRO A 282 5.30 -2.95 21.66
CA PRO A 282 6.76 -2.87 21.63
C PRO A 282 7.32 -2.21 20.35
N VAL A 283 8.49 -1.58 20.49
CA VAL A 283 9.24 -1.06 19.33
C VAL A 283 9.65 -2.25 18.45
N PRO A 284 9.41 -2.20 17.14
CA PRO A 284 9.84 -3.28 16.26
C PRO A 284 11.36 -3.42 16.25
N THR A 285 11.84 -4.64 16.03
CA THR A 285 13.26 -4.97 15.99
C THR A 285 13.66 -5.45 14.61
N ASN A 286 14.89 -5.14 14.21
CA ASN A 286 15.51 -5.66 13.01
C ASN A 286 16.97 -5.98 13.34
N GLU A 287 17.34 -7.27 13.23
CA GLU A 287 18.66 -7.71 13.67
C GLU A 287 19.78 -6.91 12.99
N GLY A 288 20.73 -6.46 13.78
CA GLY A 288 21.84 -5.66 13.29
C GLY A 288 21.50 -4.23 12.87
N HIS A 289 20.28 -3.78 13.10
CA HIS A 289 19.81 -2.44 12.74
C HIS A 289 19.20 -1.72 13.95
N SER A 290 19.28 -0.41 13.95
CA SER A 290 18.55 0.48 14.84
C SER A 290 17.53 1.27 14.05
N ILE A 291 16.40 1.62 14.70
CA ILE A 291 15.36 2.40 14.04
C ILE A 291 15.80 3.87 13.94
N GLU A 292 15.93 4.38 12.72
CA GLU A 292 16.21 5.80 12.46
C GLU A 292 14.99 6.66 12.78
N GLY A 293 13.80 6.14 12.52
CA GLY A 293 12.53 6.80 12.77
C GLY A 293 11.40 6.23 11.94
N TRP A 294 10.25 6.88 12.06
CA TRP A 294 9.04 6.59 11.29
C TRP A 294 8.84 7.66 10.24
N TYR A 295 8.52 7.26 9.01
CA TYR A 295 8.44 8.13 7.85
C TYR A 295 7.13 7.93 7.10
N TYR A 296 6.64 8.96 6.46
CA TYR A 296 5.45 8.91 5.58
C TYR A 296 5.73 9.62 4.26
N ASP A 297 4.93 9.27 3.25
CA ASP A 297 4.95 9.96 1.96
C ASP A 297 4.11 11.24 2.05
N ASN A 298 4.77 12.37 1.95
CA ASN A 298 4.13 13.67 1.83
C ASN A 298 4.20 14.14 0.39
N ASN A 299 3.23 13.70 -0.44
CA ASN A 299 3.13 14.04 -1.86
C ASN A 299 4.42 13.74 -2.67
N GLY A 300 4.97 12.53 -2.50
CA GLY A 300 6.19 12.10 -3.16
C GLY A 300 7.49 12.49 -2.44
N THR A 301 7.38 13.08 -1.23
CA THR A 301 8.53 13.41 -0.37
C THR A 301 8.47 12.58 0.90
N GLU A 302 9.48 11.73 1.11
CA GLU A 302 9.62 10.98 2.35
C GLU A 302 9.90 11.95 3.51
N THR A 303 9.02 11.99 4.51
CA THR A 303 9.07 12.94 5.64
C THR A 303 9.09 12.17 6.95
N LYS A 304 10.01 12.54 7.85
CA LYS A 304 10.11 11.94 9.18
C LYS A 304 8.98 12.45 10.07
N TRP A 305 8.30 11.51 10.75
CA TRP A 305 7.27 11.81 11.73
C TRP A 305 7.87 12.17 13.08
N ASN A 306 7.40 13.27 13.67
CA ASN A 306 7.75 13.69 15.02
C ASN A 306 6.55 13.44 15.95
N PHE A 307 6.66 12.46 16.85
CA PHE A 307 5.59 12.11 17.77
C PHE A 307 5.24 13.20 18.80
N ASP A 308 6.12 14.15 19.04
CA ASP A 308 5.89 15.24 20.00
C ASP A 308 5.10 16.41 19.38
N THR A 309 5.20 16.61 18.07
CA THR A 309 4.66 17.83 17.42
C THR A 309 3.68 17.57 16.30
N ASP A 310 3.80 16.43 15.62
CA ASP A 310 2.97 16.16 14.46
C ASP A 310 1.60 15.62 14.86
N THR A 311 0.59 15.98 14.08
CA THR A 311 -0.78 15.52 14.26
C THR A 311 -1.32 14.95 12.96
N VAL A 312 -2.07 13.86 13.08
CA VAL A 312 -2.69 13.18 11.95
C VAL A 312 -4.11 13.68 11.71
N LYS A 313 -4.43 14.01 10.44
CA LYS A 313 -5.75 14.49 9.99
C LYS A 313 -6.44 13.57 8.99
N CYS A 314 -5.73 12.57 8.51
CA CYS A 314 -6.20 11.57 7.55
C CYS A 314 -5.60 10.20 7.86
N THR A 315 -6.13 9.14 7.28
CA THR A 315 -5.52 7.81 7.36
C THR A 315 -4.18 7.83 6.63
N MET A 316 -3.18 7.22 7.23
CA MET A 316 -1.83 7.18 6.65
C MET A 316 -1.07 5.94 7.11
N THR A 317 0.01 5.66 6.42
CA THR A 317 0.97 4.64 6.81
C THR A 317 2.30 5.31 7.16
N LEU A 318 2.81 4.99 8.34
CA LEU A 318 4.16 5.32 8.76
C LEU A 318 5.03 4.09 8.57
N LYS A 319 6.15 4.23 7.85
CA LYS A 319 7.13 3.17 7.62
C LYS A 319 8.36 3.38 8.47
N ALA A 320 8.82 2.33 9.11
CA ALA A 320 10.09 2.37 9.81
C ALA A 320 11.25 2.49 8.81
N LYS A 321 12.22 3.32 9.15
CA LYS A 321 13.51 3.40 8.46
C LYS A 321 14.61 2.92 9.40
N TRP A 322 15.49 2.11 8.86
CA TRP A 322 16.51 1.40 9.60
C TRP A 322 17.90 1.88 9.20
N GLU A 323 18.77 1.98 10.18
CA GLU A 323 20.19 2.21 9.99
C GLU A 323 21.01 1.04 10.56
N LEU A 324 22.19 0.80 10.01
CA LEU A 324 23.07 -0.24 10.52
C LEU A 324 23.54 0.12 11.94
N SER A 325 23.38 -0.82 12.87
CA SER A 325 23.79 -0.64 14.24
C SER A 325 25.32 -0.59 14.37
N THR A 326 25.80 0.27 15.23
CA THR A 326 27.19 0.32 15.65
C THR A 326 27.31 -0.28 17.05
N TYR A 327 28.37 -1.05 17.28
CA TYR A 327 28.61 -1.75 18.53
C TYR A 327 29.99 -1.40 19.07
N SER A 328 30.14 -1.35 20.38
CA SER A 328 31.42 -1.12 21.03
C SER A 328 32.28 -2.39 21.08
N VAL A 329 33.58 -2.22 20.99
CA VAL A 329 34.58 -3.26 21.19
C VAL A 329 35.48 -2.86 22.36
N THR A 330 35.62 -3.77 23.32
CA THR A 330 36.55 -3.60 24.44
C THR A 330 37.68 -4.64 24.31
N LEU A 331 38.91 -4.17 24.20
CA LEU A 331 40.09 -5.02 24.14
C LEU A 331 40.82 -4.99 25.51
N GLN A 332 40.70 -6.09 26.23
CA GLN A 332 41.40 -6.30 27.52
C GLN A 332 42.82 -6.80 27.23
N THR A 333 43.80 -5.89 27.30
CA THR A 333 45.17 -6.14 26.84
C THR A 333 46.05 -6.89 27.87
N ASP A 334 45.61 -7.03 29.12
CA ASP A 334 46.34 -7.70 30.23
C ASP A 334 47.78 -7.24 30.36
N GLY A 335 47.95 -5.91 30.39
CA GLY A 335 49.26 -5.28 30.51
C GLY A 335 50.09 -5.18 29.20
N GLY A 336 49.50 -5.58 28.08
CA GLY A 336 50.05 -5.32 26.75
C GLY A 336 49.65 -3.96 26.22
N THR A 337 50.33 -3.53 25.16
CA THR A 337 50.05 -2.26 24.45
C THR A 337 49.70 -2.54 23.00
N ILE A 338 48.69 -1.87 22.49
CA ILE A 338 48.30 -1.89 21.06
C ILE A 338 49.09 -0.80 20.35
N ALA A 339 49.62 -1.07 19.17
CA ALA A 339 50.28 -0.07 18.34
C ALA A 339 49.31 1.07 17.97
N SER A 340 49.80 2.30 17.97
CA SER A 340 49.00 3.51 17.68
C SER A 340 48.28 3.40 16.32
N GLY A 341 46.96 3.67 16.31
CA GLY A 341 46.10 3.60 15.13
C GLY A 341 45.67 2.17 14.75
N LYS A 342 45.91 1.19 15.66
CA LYS A 342 45.43 -0.18 15.52
C LYS A 342 44.36 -0.56 16.55
N GLU A 343 43.97 0.38 17.37
CA GLU A 343 42.92 0.24 18.37
C GLU A 343 41.56 0.03 17.66
N VAL A 344 40.83 -1.00 18.09
CA VAL A 344 39.47 -1.29 17.62
C VAL A 344 38.52 -1.01 18.80
N THR A 345 37.79 0.08 18.74
CA THR A 345 36.85 0.52 19.80
C THR A 345 35.41 0.28 19.44
N GLY A 346 35.12 -0.06 18.19
CA GLY A 346 33.77 -0.34 17.71
C GLY A 346 33.76 -0.95 16.30
N TYR A 347 32.59 -1.39 15.89
CA TYR A 347 32.33 -1.88 14.53
C TYR A 347 30.88 -1.62 14.13
N THR A 348 30.62 -1.62 12.83
CA THR A 348 29.28 -1.49 12.26
C THR A 348 28.80 -2.84 11.75
N TYR A 349 27.58 -3.23 12.04
CA TYR A 349 26.94 -4.40 11.44
C TYR A 349 26.99 -4.30 9.91
N GLY A 350 27.20 -5.40 9.22
CA GLY A 350 27.42 -5.41 7.78
C GLY A 350 28.88 -5.18 7.34
N THR A 351 29.75 -4.69 8.25
CA THR A 351 31.17 -4.45 7.97
C THR A 351 32.09 -5.32 8.82
N GLY A 352 31.78 -5.50 10.10
CA GLY A 352 32.65 -6.17 11.06
C GLY A 352 33.90 -5.37 11.41
N ALA A 353 34.91 -6.02 11.99
CA ALA A 353 36.21 -5.40 12.26
C ALA A 353 37.32 -6.46 12.34
N VAL A 354 38.54 -6.09 11.90
CA VAL A 354 39.73 -6.90 12.07
C VAL A 354 40.41 -6.51 13.38
N LEU A 355 40.70 -7.48 14.25
CA LEU A 355 41.38 -7.27 15.52
C LEU A 355 42.87 -7.06 15.34
N PRO A 356 43.57 -6.33 16.28
CA PRO A 356 45.01 -6.17 16.25
C PRO A 356 45.73 -7.52 16.21
N THR A 357 46.71 -7.63 15.31
CA THR A 357 47.49 -8.85 15.09
C THR A 357 48.67 -8.94 16.05
N ALA A 358 49.40 -10.05 16.06
CA ALA A 358 50.63 -10.19 16.87
C ALA A 358 51.67 -9.11 16.57
N ASN A 359 51.68 -8.54 15.35
CA ASN A 359 52.59 -7.44 14.99
C ASN A 359 52.18 -6.09 15.56
N ASP A 360 50.94 -5.99 15.95
CA ASP A 360 50.33 -4.74 16.52
C ASP A 360 50.38 -4.76 18.07
N MET A 361 50.79 -5.89 18.68
CA MET A 361 50.73 -6.12 20.13
C MET A 361 52.11 -6.24 20.74
N THR A 362 52.38 -5.49 21.81
CA THR A 362 53.64 -5.58 22.54
C THR A 362 53.43 -5.74 24.04
N ARG A 363 54.22 -6.63 24.66
CA ARG A 363 54.33 -6.80 26.12
C ARG A 363 55.72 -7.31 26.41
N GLU A 364 56.46 -6.57 27.24
CA GLU A 364 57.86 -6.95 27.55
C GLU A 364 57.96 -8.33 28.20
N GLY A 365 58.79 -9.19 27.64
CA GLY A 365 59.00 -10.56 28.12
C GLY A 365 57.88 -11.55 27.77
N TYR A 366 56.94 -11.18 26.90
CA TYR A 366 55.82 -12.05 26.50
C TYR A 366 55.60 -12.02 24.98
N ARG A 367 55.05 -13.10 24.49
CA ARG A 367 54.54 -13.24 23.12
C ARG A 367 53.05 -13.22 23.15
N PHE A 368 52.41 -12.50 22.21
CA PHE A 368 50.96 -12.48 22.01
C PHE A 368 50.51 -13.77 21.32
N ASP A 369 49.53 -14.45 21.90
CA ASP A 369 48.95 -15.69 21.35
C ASP A 369 47.61 -15.51 20.69
N GLY A 370 46.97 -14.36 20.85
CA GLY A 370 45.70 -14.04 20.20
C GLY A 370 44.64 -13.44 21.14
N TRP A 371 43.56 -13.03 20.54
CA TRP A 371 42.37 -12.55 21.24
C TRP A 371 41.38 -13.67 21.51
N TYR A 372 40.75 -13.70 22.67
CA TYR A 372 39.74 -14.70 23.07
C TYR A 372 38.45 -14.03 23.57
N ALA A 373 37.30 -14.69 23.38
CA ALA A 373 35.99 -14.18 23.80
C ALA A 373 35.80 -14.18 25.32
N ASP A 374 36.56 -14.95 26.05
CA ASP A 374 36.48 -15.05 27.52
C ASP A 374 37.86 -15.06 28.18
N SER A 375 37.88 -14.69 29.46
CA SER A 375 39.13 -14.59 30.25
C SER A 375 39.76 -15.94 30.61
N SER A 376 39.07 -17.06 30.37
CA SER A 376 39.61 -18.42 30.55
C SER A 376 40.39 -18.92 29.31
N PHE A 377 40.34 -18.11 28.21
CA PHE A 377 40.97 -18.39 26.94
C PHE A 377 40.48 -19.68 26.30
N SER A 378 39.17 -19.96 26.42
CA SER A 378 38.56 -21.15 25.82
C SER A 378 38.40 -20.96 24.30
N GLY A 379 38.44 -22.07 23.55
CA GLY A 379 38.28 -22.08 22.10
C GLY A 379 39.51 -21.66 21.32
N SER A 380 39.31 -21.18 20.11
CA SER A 380 40.37 -20.70 19.20
C SER A 380 40.52 -19.17 19.26
N PRO A 381 41.75 -18.65 18.98
CA PRO A 381 41.91 -17.20 18.88
C PRO A 381 41.01 -16.58 17.80
N ILE A 382 40.49 -15.39 18.09
CA ILE A 382 39.63 -14.60 17.23
C ILE A 382 40.48 -13.53 16.54
N THR A 383 40.37 -13.42 15.24
CA THR A 383 41.15 -12.46 14.43
C THR A 383 40.30 -11.32 13.88
N GLU A 384 38.97 -11.52 13.81
CA GLU A 384 38.05 -10.58 13.27
C GLU A 384 36.66 -10.71 13.93
N ILE A 385 35.85 -9.67 13.86
CA ILE A 385 34.43 -9.68 14.19
C ILE A 385 33.69 -9.82 12.87
N SER A 386 32.84 -10.85 12.75
CA SER A 386 32.05 -11.06 11.55
C SER A 386 31.11 -9.87 11.26
N ALA A 387 30.91 -9.56 10.00
CA ALA A 387 29.97 -8.55 9.54
C ALA A 387 28.51 -8.80 9.99
N THR A 388 28.16 -10.05 10.26
CA THR A 388 26.79 -10.45 10.66
C THR A 388 26.63 -10.69 12.16
N GLU A 389 27.63 -10.41 12.97
CA GLU A 389 27.55 -10.57 14.43
C GLU A 389 26.98 -9.30 15.08
N PRO A 390 25.85 -9.35 15.80
CA PRO A 390 25.33 -8.22 16.54
C PRO A 390 25.94 -8.11 17.96
N GLY A 391 25.79 -6.92 18.57
CA GLY A 391 26.05 -6.67 19.99
C GLY A 391 27.49 -6.25 20.31
N ASN A 392 27.66 -5.63 21.47
CA ASN A 392 28.97 -5.21 21.98
C ASN A 392 29.87 -6.41 22.25
N LYS A 393 31.18 -6.27 22.00
CA LYS A 393 32.17 -7.33 22.14
C LYS A 393 33.23 -6.97 23.15
N THR A 394 33.68 -7.98 23.89
CA THR A 394 34.87 -7.87 24.75
C THR A 394 35.82 -9.03 24.41
N PHE A 395 37.08 -8.72 24.16
CA PHE A 395 38.11 -9.70 23.88
C PHE A 395 39.24 -9.56 24.85
N TYR A 396 39.87 -10.69 25.19
CA TYR A 396 40.92 -10.81 26.17
C TYR A 396 42.23 -11.27 25.47
N ALA A 397 43.30 -10.51 25.67
CA ALA A 397 44.61 -10.83 25.12
C ALA A 397 45.26 -11.99 25.90
N LYS A 398 45.62 -13.04 25.21
CA LYS A 398 46.42 -14.14 25.78
C LYS A 398 47.89 -13.91 25.51
N TRP A 399 48.70 -14.12 26.55
CA TRP A 399 50.13 -13.94 26.50
C TRP A 399 50.86 -15.16 27.02
N THR A 400 51.92 -15.60 26.32
CA THR A 400 52.87 -16.62 26.80
C THR A 400 54.20 -15.97 27.13
N LYS A 401 54.69 -16.23 28.33
CA LYS A 401 56.02 -15.71 28.78
C LYS A 401 57.12 -16.29 27.89
N ASN A 402 58.01 -15.43 27.43
CA ASN A 402 59.17 -15.84 26.68
C ASN A 402 60.12 -16.65 27.61
N THR A 403 60.31 -17.92 27.35
CA THR A 403 61.34 -18.73 28.01
C THR A 403 62.63 -18.50 27.26
N THR A 404 63.56 -17.77 27.89
CA THR A 404 64.93 -17.79 27.42
C THR A 404 65.46 -19.22 27.61
N PRO A 405 66.03 -19.91 26.61
CA PRO A 405 66.67 -21.19 26.85
C PRO A 405 67.82 -20.98 27.86
N ILE A 406 67.71 -21.61 29.00
CA ILE A 406 68.85 -21.70 29.90
C ILE A 406 69.88 -22.60 29.16
N ILE A 407 70.88 -22.01 28.51
CA ILE A 407 72.07 -22.74 28.11
C ILE A 407 72.74 -23.12 29.43
N PRO A 408 72.86 -24.41 29.77
CA PRO A 408 73.60 -24.80 30.94
C PRO A 408 75.02 -24.20 30.85
N GLY A 409 75.50 -23.56 31.90
CA GLY A 409 76.71 -22.79 31.96
C GLY A 409 77.87 -23.57 31.42
N ASN A 410 78.58 -22.99 30.49
CA ASN A 410 79.93 -23.41 30.13
C ASN A 410 80.85 -22.87 31.24
N ASP A 411 81.26 -23.75 32.15
CA ASP A 411 82.31 -23.47 33.11
C ASP A 411 83.56 -23.21 32.30
N THR A 412 83.92 -21.96 32.13
CA THR A 412 85.17 -21.54 31.58
C THR A 412 86.24 -21.60 32.67
N ASN A 413 86.78 -22.82 32.88
CA ASN A 413 88.12 -22.95 33.38
C ASN A 413 88.75 -24.27 32.90
N ASN A 414 89.88 -24.10 32.22
CA ASN A 414 90.88 -25.16 31.80
C ASN A 414 90.46 -25.97 30.57
N ILE A 415 91.06 -25.74 29.43
CA ILE A 415 92.28 -26.40 28.95
C ILE A 415 92.66 -25.69 27.65
N ALA A 416 93.75 -24.87 27.73
CA ALA A 416 94.64 -24.66 26.61
C ALA A 416 95.50 -25.92 26.54
N GLU A 417 95.51 -26.61 25.43
CA GLU A 417 96.64 -27.22 24.75
C GLU A 417 96.22 -28.38 23.83
N GLN A 418 96.92 -28.35 22.71
CA GLN A 418 97.14 -29.43 21.77
C GLN A 418 96.03 -29.79 20.79
N TYR A 419 96.20 -29.33 19.56
CA TYR A 419 96.80 -30.09 18.52
C TYR A 419 97.27 -29.21 17.37
N LYS A 420 98.53 -29.28 17.06
CA LYS A 420 99.17 -28.84 15.84
C LYS A 420 98.84 -29.76 14.68
N THR A 421 98.61 -29.09 13.56
CA THR A 421 99.02 -29.46 12.21
C THR A 421 99.14 -30.93 11.88
N ASP A 422 98.47 -31.40 10.84
CA ASP A 422 99.23 -31.80 9.64
C ASP A 422 98.28 -31.77 8.40
N ASP A 423 98.97 -31.39 7.38
CA ASP A 423 98.66 -31.12 6.00
C ASP A 423 98.39 -32.42 5.23
N SER A 424 97.78 -32.17 4.09
CA SER A 424 97.68 -32.93 2.86
C SER A 424 96.56 -33.91 2.63
N GLY A 425 95.90 -33.63 1.52
CA GLY A 425 95.39 -34.70 0.67
C GLY A 425 94.00 -34.53 0.14
N SER A 426 93.90 -33.88 -0.98
CA SER A 426 93.00 -34.14 -2.14
C SER A 426 91.83 -35.08 -1.97
N GLY A 427 90.71 -34.67 -2.50
CA GLY A 427 89.83 -35.63 -3.13
C GLY A 427 88.35 -35.46 -2.91
N GLU A 428 87.77 -35.00 -3.93
CA GLU A 428 86.41 -35.29 -4.42
C GLU A 428 85.14 -34.94 -3.62
N GLN A 429 84.48 -34.12 -4.23
CA GLN A 429 83.11 -33.75 -4.24
C GLN A 429 82.15 -34.95 -4.26
N THR A 430 81.21 -35.03 -3.35
CA THR A 430 79.94 -35.64 -3.62
C THR A 430 78.86 -34.85 -2.90
N ASP A 431 78.04 -34.31 -3.73
CA ASP A 431 76.75 -33.68 -3.52
C ASP A 431 75.84 -34.60 -2.71
N LEU A 432 75.33 -34.17 -1.60
CA LEU A 432 74.12 -34.74 -1.01
C LEU A 432 73.10 -33.61 -0.74
N ASP A 433 72.27 -33.49 -1.73
CA ASP A 433 71.04 -32.75 -1.78
C ASP A 433 70.12 -33.16 -0.60
N VAL A 434 69.88 -32.25 0.32
CA VAL A 434 68.83 -32.41 1.29
C VAL A 434 67.72 -31.47 0.85
N PRO A 435 66.58 -31.99 0.36
CA PRO A 435 65.51 -31.12 -0.06
C PRO A 435 64.83 -30.46 1.14
N ALA A 436 64.71 -29.15 1.07
CA ALA A 436 63.84 -28.36 1.96
C ALA A 436 62.37 -28.80 1.87
N PRO A 437 61.63 -28.78 2.97
CA PRO A 437 60.22 -29.13 2.93
C PRO A 437 59.42 -28.11 2.10
N VAL A 438 58.90 -28.59 0.99
CA VAL A 438 57.95 -27.83 0.17
C VAL A 438 56.62 -27.79 0.89
N VAL A 439 56.27 -26.67 1.46
CA VAL A 439 54.92 -26.38 1.89
C VAL A 439 54.07 -26.10 0.62
N LYS A 440 53.35 -27.11 0.18
CA LYS A 440 52.29 -26.92 -0.85
C LYS A 440 51.08 -26.24 -0.23
N ASN A 441 51.00 -24.93 -0.38
CA ASN A 441 49.75 -24.20 -0.19
C ASN A 441 48.93 -24.32 -1.50
N THR A 442 48.08 -25.35 -1.60
CA THR A 442 47.12 -25.46 -2.70
C THR A 442 45.80 -24.84 -2.24
N THR A 443 45.72 -23.54 -2.34
CA THR A 443 44.41 -22.87 -2.35
C THR A 443 43.87 -22.95 -3.78
N SER A 444 43.01 -23.92 -4.04
CA SER A 444 42.31 -24.01 -5.32
C SER A 444 41.16 -23.00 -5.31
N TYR A 445 41.32 -21.96 -6.09
CA TYR A 445 40.20 -21.01 -6.35
C TYR A 445 39.38 -21.53 -7.51
N LEU A 446 38.06 -21.70 -7.30
CA LEU A 446 37.10 -21.87 -8.38
C LEU A 446 36.72 -20.47 -8.92
N THR A 447 37.09 -20.21 -10.16
CA THR A 447 36.65 -18.98 -10.84
C THR A 447 35.38 -19.26 -11.62
N TYR A 448 34.38 -18.41 -11.43
CA TYR A 448 33.09 -18.43 -12.16
C TYR A 448 32.92 -17.14 -12.92
N THR A 449 32.62 -17.24 -14.22
CA THR A 449 32.27 -16.07 -15.01
C THR A 449 30.76 -15.81 -14.87
N VAL A 450 30.38 -14.69 -14.21
CA VAL A 450 29.01 -14.27 -13.98
C VAL A 450 28.29 -13.99 -15.29
N GLN A 451 27.13 -14.58 -15.49
CA GLN A 451 26.28 -14.37 -16.66
C GLN A 451 25.05 -13.52 -16.31
N ALA A 452 24.45 -12.88 -17.31
CA ALA A 452 23.24 -12.09 -17.13
C ALA A 452 22.10 -12.93 -16.54
N GLY A 453 21.59 -12.55 -15.34
CA GLY A 453 20.55 -13.28 -14.61
C GLY A 453 21.07 -14.18 -13.46
N ASP A 454 22.38 -14.21 -13.21
CA ASP A 454 22.96 -14.88 -12.05
C ASP A 454 22.74 -14.07 -10.77
N THR A 455 22.43 -14.78 -9.69
CA THR A 455 22.45 -14.21 -8.34
C THR A 455 23.50 -14.95 -7.51
N LEU A 456 24.14 -14.28 -6.57
CA LEU A 456 25.13 -14.89 -5.66
C LEU A 456 24.61 -16.17 -5.00
N TRP A 457 23.33 -16.22 -4.69
CA TRP A 457 22.68 -17.41 -4.11
C TRP A 457 22.61 -18.60 -5.07
N LYS A 458 22.35 -18.36 -6.38
CA LYS A 458 22.36 -19.42 -7.40
C LYS A 458 23.78 -19.95 -7.65
N ILE A 459 24.77 -19.05 -7.63
CA ILE A 459 26.19 -19.42 -7.80
C ILE A 459 26.65 -20.25 -6.61
N ALA A 460 26.39 -19.82 -5.36
CA ALA A 460 26.77 -20.56 -4.16
C ALA A 460 26.17 -21.97 -4.11
N ARG A 461 24.90 -22.15 -4.51
CA ARG A 461 24.23 -23.45 -4.51
C ARG A 461 24.73 -24.44 -5.57
N LYS A 462 25.42 -23.94 -6.60
CA LYS A 462 25.98 -24.80 -7.67
C LYS A 462 27.34 -25.40 -7.28
N TYR A 463 28.03 -24.80 -6.31
CA TYR A 463 29.40 -25.16 -5.92
C TYR A 463 29.54 -25.51 -4.43
N SER A 464 28.43 -25.58 -3.65
CA SER A 464 28.36 -26.21 -2.34
C SER A 464 27.90 -27.67 -2.48
#